data_cbd8db6ea8a5b7698529e46e7db62374
#
_entry.id   cbd8db6ea8a5b7698529e46e7db62374
#
_cell.length_a   1.000
_cell.length_b   1.000
_cell.length_c   1.000
_cell.angle_alpha   90.00
_cell.angle_beta   90.00
_cell.angle_gamma   90.00
#
_symmetry.space_group_name_H-M   'P 1'
#
loop_
_entity.id
_entity.type
_entity.pdbx_description
1 polymer ?
#
loop_
_entity_poly.entity_id
_entity_poly.type
_entity_poly.pdbx_seq_one_letter_code
_entity_poly.pdbx_strand_id
1 'polypeptide(L)'
;MNNSFIHLINVSLIRGSTNVLENISLTLNQFEDCIILGRNGSGKSSLINLIYGYNWCTEGDVYIFGNKFGEFPLKEVQSQIGIVESSHQETRLQRGLSIKEIISTGIFSTIGYYNELSMDEEIIIDKIIQSAKWIKDPSQKYDTLSSGEKKKTLLLRALVKKPKLLILDEPCSSLDIPSREDFLNLLSRLKKEYNFTTLYITHKTEEILPFFQKIILLKDGRLLKFGTLSNCMTDEVLSELYGLPLSIHKIENTYFTTVRRE
;
A
#
# COMPACT_ATOMS: atom_id res chain seq x y z
N MET A 1 -16.53 21.30 -7.46
CA MET A 1 -15.91 20.01 -7.79
C MET A 1 -15.15 19.56 -6.57
N ASN A 2 -15.48 18.41 -5.99
CA ASN A 2 -14.80 17.89 -4.80
C ASN A 2 -13.34 17.55 -5.18
N ASN A 3 -12.40 18.29 -4.65
CA ASN A 3 -10.97 18.13 -4.93
C ASN A 3 -10.33 17.04 -4.05
N SER A 4 -11.15 16.04 -3.63
CA SER A 4 -10.73 14.94 -2.79
C SER A 4 -9.84 13.97 -3.57
N PHE A 5 -8.77 13.47 -2.93
CA PHE A 5 -7.80 12.57 -3.54
C PHE A 5 -8.34 11.13 -3.69
N ILE A 6 -8.98 10.62 -2.62
CA ILE A 6 -9.79 9.40 -2.61
C ILE A 6 -11.12 9.75 -1.95
N HIS A 7 -12.23 9.46 -2.61
CA HIS A 7 -13.55 9.70 -2.05
C HIS A 7 -14.49 8.54 -2.35
N LEU A 8 -14.95 7.89 -1.31
CA LEU A 8 -15.88 6.77 -1.35
C LEU A 8 -17.20 7.21 -0.75
N ILE A 9 -18.31 6.94 -1.45
CA ILE A 9 -19.65 7.33 -1.04
C ILE A 9 -20.53 6.08 -1.00
N ASN A 10 -20.90 5.62 0.19
CA ASN A 10 -21.79 4.47 0.44
C ASN A 10 -21.38 3.21 -0.36
N VAL A 11 -20.08 2.95 -0.45
CA VAL A 11 -19.52 1.90 -1.28
C VAL A 11 -19.76 0.53 -0.64
N SER A 12 -20.41 -0.36 -1.40
CA SER A 12 -20.56 -1.78 -1.05
C SER A 12 -20.00 -2.66 -2.14
N LEU A 13 -19.44 -3.81 -1.75
CA LEU A 13 -18.93 -4.85 -2.64
C LEU A 13 -19.50 -6.20 -2.22
N ILE A 14 -20.31 -6.79 -3.08
CA ILE A 14 -20.94 -8.09 -2.88
C ILE A 14 -20.28 -9.11 -3.82
N ARG A 15 -19.92 -10.27 -3.29
CA ARG A 15 -19.43 -11.42 -4.07
C ARG A 15 -20.28 -12.65 -3.76
N GLY A 16 -21.07 -13.08 -4.74
CA GLY A 16 -22.08 -14.13 -4.52
C GLY A 16 -23.09 -13.68 -3.47
N SER A 17 -23.19 -14.39 -2.35
CA SER A 17 -24.06 -14.03 -1.21
C SER A 17 -23.35 -13.29 -0.07
N THR A 18 -22.05 -12.96 -0.24
CA THR A 18 -21.24 -12.38 0.84
C THR A 18 -21.01 -10.89 0.62
N ASN A 19 -21.35 -10.06 1.60
CA ASN A 19 -20.96 -8.66 1.67
C ASN A 19 -19.50 -8.59 2.07
N VAL A 20 -18.62 -8.29 1.10
CA VAL A 20 -17.18 -8.15 1.33
C VAL A 20 -16.84 -6.78 1.90
N LEU A 21 -17.53 -5.75 1.40
CA LEU A 21 -17.54 -4.38 1.94
C LEU A 21 -18.97 -3.90 2.02
N GLU A 22 -19.30 -3.16 3.07
CA GLU A 22 -20.65 -2.70 3.33
C GLU A 22 -20.67 -1.23 3.75
N ASN A 23 -21.27 -0.40 2.90
CA ASN A 23 -21.56 1.01 3.15
C ASN A 23 -20.32 1.82 3.61
N ILE A 24 -19.20 1.69 2.90
CA ILE A 24 -17.97 2.42 3.19
C ILE A 24 -18.06 3.83 2.66
N SER A 25 -17.95 4.84 3.53
CA SER A 25 -17.86 6.23 3.16
C SER A 25 -16.64 6.88 3.83
N LEU A 26 -15.73 7.43 3.06
CA LEU A 26 -14.55 8.13 3.55
C LEU A 26 -14.00 9.11 2.52
N THR A 27 -13.27 10.10 2.99
CA THR A 27 -12.53 11.03 2.15
C THR A 27 -11.11 11.14 2.65
N LEU A 28 -10.14 10.91 1.75
CA LEU A 28 -8.72 11.12 1.99
C LEU A 28 -8.22 12.21 1.06
N ASN A 29 -7.48 13.17 1.58
CA ASN A 29 -6.89 14.25 0.79
C ASN A 29 -5.49 13.87 0.30
N GLN A 30 -5.01 14.61 -0.69
CA GLN A 30 -3.64 14.45 -1.14
C GLN A 30 -2.65 14.75 0.00
N PHE A 31 -1.59 13.94 0.10
CA PHE A 31 -0.58 13.98 1.16
C PHE A 31 -1.07 13.60 2.58
N GLU A 32 -2.30 13.16 2.74
CA GLU A 32 -2.72 12.47 3.95
C GLU A 32 -2.33 10.98 3.84
N ASP A 33 -1.18 10.62 4.41
CA ASP A 33 -0.74 9.23 4.46
C ASP A 33 -1.61 8.43 5.42
N CYS A 34 -2.09 7.28 4.98
CA CYS A 34 -3.12 6.54 5.70
C CYS A 34 -2.75 5.07 5.89
N ILE A 35 -2.95 4.57 7.10
CA ILE A 35 -2.89 3.15 7.44
C ILE A 35 -4.29 2.53 7.31
N ILE A 36 -4.36 1.30 6.80
CA ILE A 36 -5.55 0.45 6.88
C ILE A 36 -5.25 -0.70 7.81
N LEU A 37 -5.92 -0.75 8.95
CA LEU A 37 -5.74 -1.77 9.98
C LEU A 37 -7.02 -2.60 10.15
N GLY A 38 -6.88 -3.89 10.39
CA GLY A 38 -7.99 -4.81 10.62
C GLY A 38 -7.54 -6.26 10.59
N ARG A 39 -8.38 -7.16 11.09
CA ARG A 39 -8.12 -8.61 11.08
C ARG A 39 -8.01 -9.15 9.66
N ASN A 40 -7.42 -10.34 9.52
CA ASN A 40 -7.48 -11.07 8.25
C ASN A 40 -8.94 -11.34 7.88
N GLY A 41 -9.29 -11.15 6.60
CA GLY A 41 -10.66 -11.28 6.13
C GLY A 41 -11.57 -10.06 6.37
N SER A 42 -11.10 -8.97 6.99
CA SER A 42 -11.93 -7.77 7.24
C SER A 42 -12.24 -6.92 6.01
N GLY A 43 -11.73 -7.27 4.82
CA GLY A 43 -12.01 -6.54 3.58
C GLY A 43 -10.90 -5.57 3.13
N LYS A 44 -9.75 -5.48 3.82
CA LYS A 44 -8.66 -4.53 3.51
C LYS A 44 -8.17 -4.60 2.06
N SER A 45 -7.76 -5.78 1.59
CA SER A 45 -7.31 -5.96 0.20
C SER A 45 -8.45 -5.73 -0.81
N SER A 46 -9.71 -6.03 -0.44
CA SER A 46 -10.86 -5.74 -1.29
C SER A 46 -11.10 -4.23 -1.44
N LEU A 47 -10.91 -3.45 -0.36
CA LEU A 47 -10.97 -1.99 -0.40
C LEU A 47 -9.87 -1.42 -1.30
N ILE A 48 -8.63 -1.93 -1.19
CA ILE A 48 -7.53 -1.53 -2.08
C ILE A 48 -7.81 -1.89 -3.53
N ASN A 49 -8.28 -3.12 -3.80
CA ASN A 49 -8.61 -3.55 -5.15
C ASN A 49 -9.72 -2.72 -5.79
N LEU A 50 -10.61 -2.17 -4.97
CA LEU A 50 -11.63 -1.24 -5.40
C LEU A 50 -11.03 0.15 -5.69
N ILE A 51 -10.15 0.68 -4.82
CA ILE A 51 -9.46 1.96 -5.03
C ILE A 51 -8.54 1.90 -6.26
N TYR A 52 -7.86 0.79 -6.49
CA TYR A 52 -7.01 0.60 -7.68
C TYR A 52 -7.81 0.35 -8.96
N GLY A 53 -9.09 -0.09 -8.82
CA GLY A 53 -9.96 -0.41 -9.95
C GLY A 53 -9.86 -1.85 -10.47
N TYR A 54 -9.31 -2.78 -9.69
CA TYR A 54 -9.40 -4.22 -9.99
C TYR A 54 -10.81 -4.77 -9.76
N ASN A 55 -11.56 -4.16 -8.86
CA ASN A 55 -12.95 -4.50 -8.56
C ASN A 55 -13.82 -3.25 -8.75
N TRP A 56 -15.05 -3.47 -9.17
CA TRP A 56 -16.09 -2.45 -9.20
C TRP A 56 -16.97 -2.59 -7.97
N CYS A 57 -17.41 -1.47 -7.40
CA CYS A 57 -18.40 -1.50 -6.34
C CYS A 57 -19.76 -2.02 -6.88
N THR A 58 -20.49 -2.74 -6.04
CA THR A 58 -21.85 -3.16 -6.36
C THR A 58 -22.83 -2.01 -6.15
N GLU A 59 -22.56 -1.16 -5.16
CA GLU A 59 -23.33 0.03 -4.82
C GLU A 59 -22.41 1.17 -4.43
N GLY A 60 -22.88 2.40 -4.57
CA GLY A 60 -22.15 3.61 -4.21
C GLY A 60 -21.22 4.13 -5.31
N ASP A 61 -20.45 5.14 -4.98
CA ASP A 61 -19.56 5.83 -5.92
C ASP A 61 -18.11 5.88 -5.43
N VAL A 62 -17.17 5.68 -6.36
CA VAL A 62 -15.73 5.74 -6.12
C VAL A 62 -15.12 6.85 -6.97
N TYR A 63 -14.44 7.78 -6.31
CA TYR A 63 -13.70 8.85 -6.96
C TYR A 63 -12.23 8.75 -6.57
N ILE A 64 -11.35 8.71 -7.57
CA ILE A 64 -9.89 8.71 -7.38
C ILE A 64 -9.29 9.86 -8.19
N PHE A 65 -8.52 10.72 -7.52
CA PHE A 65 -7.95 11.95 -8.12
C PHE A 65 -9.02 12.86 -8.74
N GLY A 66 -10.24 12.89 -8.15
CA GLY A 66 -11.38 13.64 -8.66
C GLY A 66 -12.13 12.97 -9.80
N ASN A 67 -11.69 11.81 -10.29
CA ASN A 67 -12.32 11.08 -11.39
C ASN A 67 -13.27 10.00 -10.85
N LYS A 68 -14.52 10.01 -11.30
CA LYS A 68 -15.49 8.97 -10.95
C LYS A 68 -15.23 7.71 -11.77
N PHE A 69 -15.16 6.57 -11.08
CA PHE A 69 -15.04 5.28 -11.78
C PHE A 69 -16.27 5.01 -12.65
N GLY A 70 -16.03 4.51 -13.88
CA GLY A 70 -17.06 4.33 -14.89
C GLY A 70 -17.25 5.52 -15.85
N GLU A 71 -16.81 6.73 -15.46
CA GLU A 71 -16.91 7.94 -16.28
C GLU A 71 -15.54 8.37 -16.85
N PHE A 72 -14.45 7.66 -16.48
CA PHE A 72 -13.09 8.02 -16.87
C PHE A 72 -12.26 6.77 -17.23
N PRO A 73 -11.28 6.86 -18.17
CA PRO A 73 -10.43 5.73 -18.54
C PRO A 73 -9.61 5.23 -17.34
N LEU A 74 -9.91 4.04 -16.85
CA LEU A 74 -9.28 3.46 -15.65
C LEU A 74 -7.74 3.39 -15.73
N LYS A 75 -7.21 3.11 -16.94
CA LYS A 75 -5.75 3.06 -17.18
C LYS A 75 -5.03 4.37 -16.84
N GLU A 76 -5.68 5.53 -17.05
CA GLU A 76 -5.11 6.83 -16.73
C GLU A 76 -5.02 7.05 -15.22
N VAL A 77 -6.00 6.56 -14.45
CA VAL A 77 -5.96 6.56 -12.99
C VAL A 77 -4.89 5.60 -12.51
N GLN A 78 -4.89 4.35 -13.00
CA GLN A 78 -3.92 3.32 -12.60
C GLN A 78 -2.48 3.69 -12.92
N SER A 79 -2.23 4.43 -14.00
CA SER A 79 -0.87 4.90 -14.34
C SER A 79 -0.27 5.85 -13.29
N GLN A 80 -1.11 6.47 -12.46
CA GLN A 80 -0.72 7.38 -11.39
C GLN A 80 -0.66 6.70 -10.02
N ILE A 81 -0.89 5.39 -9.95
CA ILE A 81 -0.86 4.58 -8.73
C ILE A 81 0.30 3.58 -8.82
N GLY A 82 1.21 3.64 -7.86
CA GLY A 82 2.18 2.58 -7.60
C GLY A 82 1.58 1.56 -6.63
N ILE A 83 1.73 0.27 -6.91
CA ILE A 83 1.20 -0.77 -6.03
C ILE A 83 2.25 -1.84 -5.75
N VAL A 84 2.34 -2.27 -4.48
CA VAL A 84 3.11 -3.42 -4.03
C VAL A 84 2.15 -4.38 -3.33
N GLU A 85 1.89 -5.51 -3.99
CA GLU A 85 1.08 -6.62 -3.47
C GLU A 85 1.99 -7.79 -3.11
N SER A 86 1.98 -8.21 -1.86
CA SER A 86 2.94 -9.19 -1.35
C SER A 86 2.83 -10.58 -1.96
N SER A 87 1.63 -11.03 -2.33
CA SER A 87 1.40 -12.42 -2.72
C SER A 87 1.27 -12.63 -4.23
N HIS A 88 0.84 -11.63 -4.99
CA HIS A 88 0.52 -11.81 -6.40
C HIS A 88 1.59 -11.31 -7.36
N GLN A 89 2.34 -10.27 -7.01
CA GLN A 89 3.32 -9.70 -7.93
C GLN A 89 4.54 -10.59 -8.12
N GLU A 90 5.07 -11.19 -7.04
CA GLU A 90 6.26 -12.04 -7.13
C GLU A 90 6.05 -13.28 -8.02
N THR A 91 4.84 -13.85 -7.98
CA THR A 91 4.50 -15.04 -8.78
C THR A 91 4.23 -14.74 -10.24
N ARG A 92 3.86 -13.49 -10.57
CA ARG A 92 3.52 -13.04 -11.93
C ARG A 92 4.70 -12.45 -12.70
N LEU A 93 5.72 -11.95 -12.00
CA LEU A 93 6.90 -11.38 -12.67
C LEU A 93 7.63 -12.45 -13.48
N GLN A 94 8.11 -12.06 -14.66
CA GLN A 94 8.93 -12.92 -15.51
C GLN A 94 10.17 -13.35 -14.75
N ARG A 95 10.47 -14.67 -14.78
CA ARG A 95 11.65 -15.24 -14.14
C ARG A 95 12.94 -14.84 -14.88
N GLY A 96 14.03 -14.81 -14.15
CA GLY A 96 15.37 -14.59 -14.70
C GLY A 96 15.68 -13.12 -15.03
N LEU A 97 14.80 -12.17 -14.70
CA LEU A 97 15.08 -10.75 -14.84
C LEU A 97 16.06 -10.27 -13.76
N SER A 98 16.88 -9.30 -14.10
CA SER A 98 17.75 -8.57 -13.16
C SER A 98 16.96 -7.56 -12.32
N ILE A 99 17.57 -7.04 -11.25
CA ILE A 99 17.02 -5.95 -10.45
C ILE A 99 16.62 -4.76 -11.33
N LYS A 100 17.54 -4.33 -12.23
CA LYS A 100 17.30 -3.20 -13.15
C LYS A 100 16.12 -3.48 -14.05
N GLU A 101 16.03 -4.66 -14.66
CA GLU A 101 14.90 -5.05 -15.51
C GLU A 101 13.57 -5.11 -14.74
N ILE A 102 13.55 -5.64 -13.51
CA ILE A 102 12.34 -5.63 -12.66
C ILE A 102 11.88 -4.21 -12.39
N ILE A 103 12.77 -3.30 -12.01
CA ILE A 103 12.42 -1.88 -11.77
C ILE A 103 11.90 -1.25 -13.06
N SER A 104 12.53 -1.55 -14.21
CA SER A 104 12.15 -1.04 -15.53
C SER A 104 10.74 -1.47 -15.94
N THR A 105 10.29 -2.69 -15.56
CA THR A 105 8.90 -3.10 -15.82
C THR A 105 7.87 -2.18 -15.17
N GLY A 106 8.27 -1.44 -14.13
CA GLY A 106 7.43 -0.43 -13.47
C GLY A 106 7.09 0.74 -14.40
N ILE A 107 8.02 1.17 -15.28
CA ILE A 107 7.77 2.25 -16.26
C ILE A 107 6.67 1.84 -17.23
N PHE A 108 6.71 0.61 -17.71
CA PHE A 108 5.74 0.11 -18.68
C PHE A 108 4.45 -0.46 -18.05
N SER A 109 4.42 -0.60 -16.72
CA SER A 109 3.34 -1.30 -15.98
C SER A 109 3.12 -2.73 -16.49
N THR A 110 4.21 -3.44 -16.83
CA THR A 110 4.22 -4.81 -17.35
C THR A 110 4.74 -5.79 -16.30
N ILE A 111 4.48 -7.09 -16.50
CA ILE A 111 5.01 -8.18 -15.68
C ILE A 111 6.34 -8.73 -16.20
N GLY A 112 6.72 -8.39 -17.42
CA GLY A 112 7.96 -8.78 -18.08
C GLY A 112 8.62 -7.59 -18.75
N TYR A 113 9.91 -7.76 -19.09
CA TYR A 113 10.70 -6.75 -19.76
C TYR A 113 10.65 -7.00 -21.27
N TYR A 114 9.85 -6.20 -22.00
CA TYR A 114 9.58 -6.37 -23.43
C TYR A 114 10.00 -5.18 -24.29
N ASN A 115 10.28 -4.04 -23.68
CA ASN A 115 10.59 -2.80 -24.38
C ASN A 115 11.99 -2.32 -23.98
N GLU A 116 12.72 -1.77 -24.96
CA GLU A 116 13.95 -1.03 -24.68
C GLU A 116 13.62 0.31 -24.00
N LEU A 117 14.47 0.72 -23.09
CA LEU A 117 14.35 2.01 -22.41
C LEU A 117 14.84 3.13 -23.31
N SER A 118 14.15 4.26 -23.31
CA SER A 118 14.70 5.52 -23.80
C SER A 118 15.80 6.03 -22.87
N MET A 119 16.65 6.95 -23.35
CA MET A 119 17.70 7.56 -22.53
C MET A 119 17.15 8.24 -21.26
N ASP A 120 16.01 8.92 -21.36
CA ASP A 120 15.36 9.57 -20.21
C ASP A 120 14.87 8.56 -19.18
N GLU A 121 14.31 7.42 -19.63
CA GLU A 121 13.87 6.34 -18.76
C GLU A 121 15.05 5.65 -18.06
N GLU A 122 16.17 5.44 -18.78
CA GLU A 122 17.42 4.92 -18.16
C GLU A 122 17.91 5.82 -17.04
N ILE A 123 17.94 7.14 -17.26
CA ILE A 123 18.34 8.13 -16.23
C ILE A 123 17.43 8.02 -15.00
N ILE A 124 16.12 7.88 -15.21
CA ILE A 124 15.15 7.73 -14.10
C ILE A 124 15.43 6.45 -13.30
N ILE A 125 15.68 5.33 -13.99
CA ILE A 125 15.96 4.03 -13.36
C ILE A 125 17.28 4.07 -12.61
N ASP A 126 18.34 4.57 -13.22
CA ASP A 126 19.64 4.66 -12.58
C ASP A 126 19.59 5.55 -11.34
N LYS A 127 18.84 6.66 -11.39
CA LYS A 127 18.62 7.52 -10.23
C LYS A 127 17.90 6.82 -9.07
N ILE A 128 16.84 6.06 -9.35
CA ILE A 128 16.13 5.34 -8.29
C ILE A 128 16.95 4.18 -7.73
N ILE A 129 17.74 3.50 -8.56
CA ILE A 129 18.71 2.47 -8.12
C ILE A 129 19.78 3.07 -7.22
N GLN A 130 20.35 4.22 -7.57
CA GLN A 130 21.34 4.93 -6.76
C GLN A 130 20.78 5.36 -5.39
N SER A 131 19.50 5.68 -5.30
CA SER A 131 18.86 5.96 -4.01
C SER A 131 18.82 4.72 -3.11
N ALA A 132 18.92 3.53 -3.67
CA ALA A 132 18.87 2.24 -2.97
C ALA A 132 20.29 1.71 -2.66
N LYS A 133 20.91 2.24 -1.61
CA LYS A 133 22.32 1.94 -1.23
C LYS A 133 22.64 0.44 -1.03
N TRP A 134 21.64 -0.41 -0.88
CA TRP A 134 21.81 -1.86 -0.74
C TRP A 134 22.05 -2.58 -2.07
N ILE A 135 21.67 -1.99 -3.21
CA ILE A 135 21.89 -2.56 -4.55
C ILE A 135 23.36 -2.29 -4.93
N LYS A 136 24.18 -3.36 -4.88
CA LYS A 136 25.59 -3.30 -5.27
C LYS A 136 25.77 -3.61 -6.76
N ASP A 137 24.96 -4.53 -7.28
CA ASP A 137 24.97 -4.95 -8.67
C ASP A 137 23.53 -4.97 -9.22
N PRO A 138 23.13 -3.97 -10.04
CA PRO A 138 21.82 -3.94 -10.67
C PRO A 138 21.54 -5.08 -11.66
N SER A 139 22.59 -5.77 -12.12
CA SER A 139 22.48 -6.93 -13.03
C SER A 139 22.19 -8.25 -12.28
N GLN A 140 22.27 -8.25 -10.94
CA GLN A 140 21.96 -9.42 -10.13
C GLN A 140 20.51 -9.90 -10.40
N LYS A 141 20.34 -11.21 -10.52
CA LYS A 141 19.03 -11.81 -10.80
C LYS A 141 18.08 -11.66 -9.62
N TYR A 142 16.87 -11.13 -9.87
CA TYR A 142 15.84 -10.94 -8.86
C TYR A 142 15.49 -12.22 -8.08
N ASP A 143 15.48 -13.36 -8.77
CA ASP A 143 15.16 -14.65 -8.15
C ASP A 143 16.17 -15.07 -7.06
N THR A 144 17.40 -14.55 -7.10
CA THR A 144 18.48 -14.86 -6.14
C THR A 144 18.45 -13.96 -4.90
N LEU A 145 17.60 -12.94 -4.89
CA LEU A 145 17.48 -12.00 -3.78
C LEU A 145 16.80 -12.63 -2.56
N SER A 146 17.15 -12.16 -1.37
CA SER A 146 16.39 -12.43 -0.15
C SER A 146 14.97 -11.87 -0.24
N SER A 147 14.06 -12.35 0.61
CA SER A 147 12.67 -11.85 0.65
C SER A 147 12.60 -10.35 0.89
N GLY A 148 13.44 -9.80 1.79
CA GLY A 148 13.50 -8.37 2.06
C GLY A 148 14.00 -7.56 0.87
N GLU A 149 15.06 -8.04 0.16
CA GLU A 149 15.56 -7.38 -1.04
C GLU A 149 14.53 -7.40 -2.18
N LYS A 150 13.80 -8.50 -2.33
CA LYS A 150 12.69 -8.60 -3.30
C LYS A 150 11.62 -7.55 -3.03
N LYS A 151 11.17 -7.41 -1.76
CA LYS A 151 10.19 -6.39 -1.39
C LYS A 151 10.68 -4.96 -1.63
N LYS A 152 11.95 -4.68 -1.28
CA LYS A 152 12.58 -3.38 -1.57
C LYS A 152 12.66 -3.11 -3.07
N THR A 153 12.97 -4.11 -3.90
CA THR A 153 12.96 -3.99 -5.37
C THR A 153 11.55 -3.67 -5.90
N LEU A 154 10.51 -4.34 -5.40
CA LEU A 154 9.12 -4.05 -5.77
C LEU A 154 8.68 -2.64 -5.36
N LEU A 155 9.14 -2.14 -4.22
CA LEU A 155 8.90 -0.76 -3.80
C LEU A 155 9.52 0.24 -4.79
N LEU A 156 10.77 0.03 -5.21
CA LEU A 156 11.40 0.89 -6.22
C LEU A 156 10.68 0.82 -7.58
N ARG A 157 10.28 -0.40 -7.97
CA ARG A 157 9.47 -0.62 -9.19
C ARG A 157 8.15 0.15 -9.14
N ALA A 158 7.46 0.19 -7.99
CA ALA A 158 6.23 0.94 -7.84
C ALA A 158 6.42 2.46 -7.89
N LEU A 159 7.60 2.95 -7.49
CA LEU A 159 7.92 4.38 -7.40
C LEU A 159 8.57 4.95 -8.66
N VAL A 160 9.08 4.12 -9.58
CA VAL A 160 9.85 4.59 -10.74
C VAL A 160 9.08 5.58 -11.64
N LYS A 161 7.75 5.46 -11.70
CA LYS A 161 6.86 6.39 -12.42
C LYS A 161 6.50 7.65 -11.64
N LYS A 162 7.00 7.82 -10.42
CA LYS A 162 6.61 8.92 -9.52
C LYS A 162 5.09 9.01 -9.34
N PRO A 163 4.46 7.94 -8.85
CA PRO A 163 3.00 7.90 -8.71
C PRO A 163 2.51 8.96 -7.72
N LYS A 164 1.24 9.39 -7.87
CA LYS A 164 0.59 10.26 -6.87
C LYS A 164 0.18 9.49 -5.62
N LEU A 165 -0.18 8.21 -5.78
CA LEU A 165 -0.58 7.30 -4.71
C LEU A 165 0.29 6.05 -4.74
N LEU A 166 0.88 5.70 -3.59
CA LEU A 166 1.57 4.44 -3.37
C LEU A 166 0.71 3.55 -2.46
N ILE A 167 0.32 2.40 -2.97
CA ILE A 167 -0.43 1.38 -2.24
C ILE A 167 0.51 0.25 -1.85
N LEU A 168 0.51 -0.11 -0.57
CA LEU A 168 1.33 -1.18 -0.01
C LEU A 168 0.42 -2.16 0.72
N ASP A 169 0.20 -3.36 0.13
CA ASP A 169 -0.65 -4.40 0.73
C ASP A 169 0.19 -5.43 1.48
N GLU A 170 0.23 -5.30 2.80
CA GLU A 170 0.99 -6.13 3.73
C GLU A 170 2.45 -6.38 3.29
N PRO A 171 3.22 -5.34 2.95
CA PRO A 171 4.54 -5.50 2.33
C PRO A 171 5.55 -6.23 3.20
N CYS A 172 5.37 -6.19 4.53
CA CYS A 172 6.28 -6.80 5.50
C CYS A 172 5.78 -8.12 6.10
N SER A 173 4.70 -8.73 5.57
CA SER A 173 4.04 -9.89 6.19
C SER A 173 4.93 -11.11 6.38
N SER A 174 5.90 -11.32 5.48
CA SER A 174 6.83 -12.48 5.48
C SER A 174 8.26 -12.14 5.86
N LEU A 175 8.50 -10.93 6.38
CA LEU A 175 9.84 -10.47 6.72
C LEU A 175 10.17 -10.74 8.20
N ASP A 176 11.42 -11.09 8.46
CA ASP A 176 11.99 -11.05 9.80
C ASP A 176 12.15 -9.61 10.30
N ILE A 177 12.45 -9.43 11.58
CA ILE A 177 12.54 -8.10 12.20
C ILE A 177 13.56 -7.20 11.48
N PRO A 178 14.82 -7.63 11.22
CA PRO A 178 15.79 -6.79 10.52
C PRO A 178 15.34 -6.39 9.12
N SER A 179 14.83 -7.32 8.33
CA SER A 179 14.37 -7.07 6.96
C SER A 179 13.15 -6.13 6.93
N ARG A 180 12.25 -6.25 7.91
CA ARG A 180 11.11 -5.34 8.09
C ARG A 180 11.60 -3.91 8.37
N GLU A 181 12.50 -3.74 9.34
CA GLU A 181 13.04 -2.43 9.68
C GLU A 181 13.78 -1.79 8.50
N ASP A 182 14.55 -2.58 7.75
CA ASP A 182 15.22 -2.12 6.52
C ASP A 182 14.21 -1.61 5.48
N PHE A 183 13.08 -2.33 5.29
CA PHE A 183 12.02 -1.92 4.37
C PHE A 183 11.34 -0.63 4.83
N LEU A 184 10.97 -0.53 6.11
CA LEU A 184 10.32 0.65 6.69
C LEU A 184 11.22 1.89 6.66
N ASN A 185 12.51 1.71 6.92
CA ASN A 185 13.52 2.77 6.81
C ASN A 185 13.70 3.23 5.35
N LEU A 186 13.70 2.31 4.39
CA LEU A 186 13.72 2.65 2.97
C LEU A 186 12.48 3.45 2.58
N LEU A 187 11.28 2.98 2.97
CA LEU A 187 10.02 3.69 2.70
C LEU A 187 10.04 5.11 3.28
N SER A 188 10.47 5.26 4.54
CA SER A 188 10.57 6.57 5.22
C SER A 188 11.52 7.52 4.51
N ARG A 189 12.65 7.02 3.98
CA ARG A 189 13.60 7.81 3.20
C ARG A 189 13.01 8.23 1.87
N LEU A 190 12.44 7.28 1.11
CA LEU A 190 11.82 7.57 -0.17
C LEU A 190 10.65 8.55 -0.05
N LYS A 191 9.90 8.49 1.06
CA LYS A 191 8.84 9.45 1.38
C LYS A 191 9.34 10.88 1.50
N LYS A 192 10.57 11.09 2.01
CA LYS A 192 11.20 12.41 2.10
C LYS A 192 11.74 12.91 0.76
N GLU A 193 12.11 11.99 -0.13
CA GLU A 193 12.68 12.31 -1.43
C GLU A 193 11.62 12.50 -2.54
N TYR A 194 10.48 11.83 -2.41
CA TYR A 194 9.43 11.80 -3.43
C TYR A 194 8.08 12.23 -2.85
N ASN A 195 7.32 12.98 -3.64
CA ASN A 195 5.99 13.47 -3.28
C ASN A 195 4.92 12.48 -3.73
N PHE A 196 4.47 11.59 -2.83
CA PHE A 196 3.35 10.69 -3.04
C PHE A 196 2.51 10.57 -1.77
N THR A 197 1.25 10.21 -1.90
CA THR A 197 0.40 9.80 -0.77
C THR A 197 0.57 8.30 -0.58
N THR A 198 0.63 7.83 0.67
CA THR A 198 0.78 6.41 0.98
C THR A 198 -0.51 5.85 1.54
N LEU A 199 -0.95 4.70 1.01
CA LEU A 199 -1.99 3.86 1.59
C LEU A 199 -1.36 2.52 1.95
N TYR A 200 -1.22 2.25 3.25
CA TYR A 200 -0.46 1.12 3.78
C TYR A 200 -1.38 0.17 4.54
N ILE A 201 -1.49 -1.06 4.08
CA ILE A 201 -2.24 -2.11 4.77
C ILE A 201 -1.30 -2.91 5.65
N THR A 202 -1.70 -3.10 6.89
CA THR A 202 -1.04 -4.02 7.82
C THR A 202 -2.03 -4.54 8.87
N HIS A 203 -1.62 -5.57 9.57
CA HIS A 203 -2.25 -6.05 10.80
C HIS A 203 -1.34 -5.86 12.02
N LYS A 204 -0.16 -5.23 11.85
CA LYS A 204 0.84 -4.99 12.87
C LYS A 204 0.96 -3.51 13.20
N THR A 205 0.79 -3.15 14.45
CA THR A 205 0.86 -1.76 14.91
C THR A 205 2.28 -1.19 14.86
N GLU A 206 3.30 -2.07 14.93
CA GLU A 206 4.72 -1.71 14.88
C GLU A 206 5.16 -1.19 13.50
N GLU A 207 4.36 -1.42 12.47
CA GLU A 207 4.64 -0.93 11.11
C GLU A 207 4.12 0.50 10.86
N ILE A 208 3.46 1.11 11.87
CA ILE A 208 2.93 2.47 11.77
C ILE A 208 4.08 3.48 11.91
N LEU A 209 4.51 4.04 10.77
CA LEU A 209 5.59 5.03 10.72
C LEU A 209 5.11 6.43 11.11
N PRO A 210 6.00 7.31 11.61
CA PRO A 210 5.63 8.65 12.10
C PRO A 210 4.99 9.59 11.07
N PHE A 211 5.17 9.33 9.79
CA PHE A 211 4.60 10.17 8.74
C PHE A 211 3.12 9.88 8.44
N PHE A 212 2.55 8.76 8.96
CA PHE A 212 1.13 8.50 8.81
C PHE A 212 0.30 9.41 9.70
N GLN A 213 -0.71 10.06 9.11
CA GLN A 213 -1.61 10.98 9.83
C GLN A 213 -2.98 10.37 10.04
N LYS A 214 -3.44 9.52 9.11
CA LYS A 214 -4.78 8.94 9.09
C LYS A 214 -4.74 7.43 9.27
N ILE A 215 -5.84 6.90 9.76
CA ILE A 215 -6.06 5.46 9.86
C ILE A 215 -7.50 5.09 9.53
N ILE A 216 -7.66 4.03 8.79
CA ILE A 216 -8.90 3.35 8.50
C ILE A 216 -8.90 2.05 9.29
N LEU A 217 -9.89 1.86 10.15
CA LEU A 217 -10.11 0.62 10.90
C LEU A 217 -11.26 -0.15 10.25
N LEU A 218 -10.96 -1.32 9.68
CA LEU A 218 -11.93 -2.18 9.02
C LEU A 218 -12.24 -3.41 9.87
N LYS A 219 -13.52 -3.63 10.13
CA LYS A 219 -14.04 -4.81 10.84
C LYS A 219 -15.20 -5.42 10.05
N ASP A 220 -15.06 -6.69 9.69
CA ASP A 220 -16.11 -7.48 9.04
C ASP A 220 -16.77 -6.78 7.83
N GLY A 221 -15.93 -6.19 6.96
CA GLY A 221 -16.36 -5.47 5.76
C GLY A 221 -16.89 -4.05 6.00
N ARG A 222 -16.94 -3.58 7.23
CA ARG A 222 -17.46 -2.26 7.61
C ARG A 222 -16.36 -1.33 8.11
N LEU A 223 -16.57 -0.03 7.93
CA LEU A 223 -15.74 0.99 8.52
C LEU A 223 -16.05 1.12 10.01
N LEU A 224 -15.18 0.55 10.87
CA LEU A 224 -15.34 0.72 12.31
C LEU A 224 -15.02 2.17 12.71
N LYS A 225 -13.91 2.70 12.21
CA LYS A 225 -13.49 4.08 12.47
C LYS A 225 -12.54 4.60 11.39
N PHE A 226 -12.63 5.88 11.10
CA PHE A 226 -11.69 6.62 10.26
C PHE A 226 -11.34 7.94 10.94
N GLY A 227 -10.07 8.29 10.98
CA GLY A 227 -9.63 9.53 11.62
C GLY A 227 -8.12 9.65 11.76
N THR A 228 -7.69 10.51 12.69
CA THR A 228 -6.28 10.63 13.06
C THR A 228 -5.83 9.42 13.89
N LEU A 229 -4.53 9.14 13.85
CA LEU A 229 -3.95 8.06 14.66
C LEU A 229 -4.28 8.27 16.15
N SER A 230 -4.17 9.49 16.67
CA SER A 230 -4.44 9.79 18.08
C SER A 230 -5.87 9.47 18.52
N ASN A 231 -6.85 9.64 17.61
CA ASN A 231 -8.26 9.40 17.91
C ASN A 231 -8.69 7.94 17.74
N CYS A 232 -7.91 7.16 16.99
CA CYS A 232 -8.28 5.79 16.62
C CYS A 232 -7.44 4.73 17.34
N MET A 233 -6.19 5.09 17.75
CA MET A 233 -5.28 4.16 18.39
C MET A 233 -5.46 4.20 19.91
N THR A 234 -6.61 3.69 20.39
CA THR A 234 -6.94 3.57 21.83
C THR A 234 -7.22 2.12 22.20
N ASP A 235 -7.10 1.80 23.48
CA ASP A 235 -7.35 0.45 24.03
C ASP A 235 -8.76 -0.05 23.64
N GLU A 236 -9.77 0.82 23.79
CA GLU A 236 -11.16 0.49 23.53
C GLU A 236 -11.39 0.18 22.04
N VAL A 237 -10.91 1.05 21.17
CA VAL A 237 -11.12 0.93 19.72
C VAL A 237 -10.41 -0.30 19.17
N LEU A 238 -9.17 -0.56 19.60
CA LEU A 238 -8.44 -1.74 19.16
C LEU A 238 -9.00 -3.02 19.78
N SER A 239 -9.47 -2.99 21.03
CA SER A 239 -10.16 -4.12 21.63
C SER A 239 -11.44 -4.47 20.86
N GLU A 240 -12.19 -3.47 20.44
CA GLU A 240 -13.38 -3.66 19.57
C GLU A 240 -12.98 -4.23 18.20
N LEU A 241 -11.94 -3.67 17.57
CA LEU A 241 -11.46 -4.12 16.25
C LEU A 241 -11.06 -5.60 16.25
N TYR A 242 -10.30 -6.01 17.25
CA TYR A 242 -9.75 -7.36 17.34
C TYR A 242 -10.64 -8.35 18.10
N GLY A 243 -11.63 -7.87 18.85
CA GLY A 243 -12.57 -8.69 19.62
C GLY A 243 -11.94 -9.35 20.84
N LEU A 244 -10.91 -8.71 21.43
CA LEU A 244 -10.23 -9.17 22.66
C LEU A 244 -9.64 -7.97 23.42
N PRO A 245 -9.49 -8.07 24.77
CA PRO A 245 -8.98 -6.95 25.56
C PRO A 245 -7.51 -6.66 25.22
N LEU A 246 -7.29 -5.48 24.65
CA LEU A 246 -5.96 -5.00 24.25
C LEU A 246 -5.57 -3.77 25.04
N SER A 247 -4.26 -3.62 25.27
CA SER A 247 -3.63 -2.36 25.64
C SER A 247 -2.69 -1.93 24.52
N ILE A 248 -2.71 -0.64 24.22
CA ILE A 248 -1.78 -0.05 23.27
C ILE A 248 -0.74 0.77 24.01
N HIS A 249 0.52 0.57 23.62
CA HIS A 249 1.65 1.28 24.18
C HIS A 249 2.35 2.03 23.07
N LYS A 250 2.63 3.31 23.28
CA LYS A 250 3.47 4.09 22.37
C LYS A 250 4.83 4.26 23.03
N ILE A 251 5.84 3.62 22.46
CA ILE A 251 7.24 3.75 22.88
C ILE A 251 7.95 4.52 21.79
N GLU A 252 8.46 5.71 22.13
CA GLU A 252 8.97 6.68 21.16
C GLU A 252 7.94 6.99 20.07
N ASN A 253 8.17 6.52 18.84
CA ASN A 253 7.26 6.72 17.69
C ASN A 253 6.60 5.43 17.20
N THR A 254 6.76 4.32 17.95
CA THR A 254 6.25 3.00 17.58
C THR A 254 5.08 2.60 18.47
N TYR A 255 4.03 2.05 17.86
CA TYR A 255 2.88 1.51 18.59
C TYR A 255 3.04 0.00 18.78
N PHE A 256 2.80 -0.46 20.01
CA PHE A 256 2.80 -1.87 20.39
C PHE A 256 1.45 -2.23 20.98
N THR A 257 0.94 -3.40 20.65
CA THR A 257 -0.29 -3.94 21.24
C THR A 257 0.02 -5.14 22.11
N THR A 258 -0.58 -5.19 23.30
CA THR A 258 -0.49 -6.33 24.20
C THR A 258 -1.88 -6.81 24.58
N VAL A 259 -2.05 -8.12 24.72
CA VAL A 259 -3.31 -8.69 25.24
C VAL A 259 -3.32 -8.57 26.75
N ARG A 260 -4.38 -7.95 27.30
CA ARG A 260 -4.61 -7.96 28.74
C ARG A 260 -5.05 -9.38 29.13
N ARG A 261 -4.25 -10.05 29.93
CA ARG A 261 -4.58 -11.35 30.54
C ARG A 261 -5.01 -11.08 31.98
N GLU A 262 -6.13 -11.69 32.37
CA GLU A 262 -6.60 -11.71 33.74
C GLU A 262 -5.64 -12.48 34.65
#